data_99474d39c6351cea042de957bc89ba83
#
_entry.id   99474d39c6351cea042de957bc89ba83
#
_cell.length_a   1.000
_cell.length_b   1.000
_cell.length_c   1.000
_cell.angle_alpha   90.00
_cell.angle_beta   90.00
_cell.angle_gamma   90.00
#
_symmetry.space_group_name_H-M   'P 1'
#
loop_
_entity.id
_entity.type
_entity.pdbx_description
1 polymer ?
#
loop_
_entity_poly.entity_id
_entity_poly.type
_entity_poly.pdbx_seq_one_letter_code
_entity_poly.pdbx_strand_id
1 'polypeptide(L)'
;QRQMCIRDRISMNVILCGKKGRMKMSLTEVSLNIPTDHMANVFGQFDVYIKKIERTLNVTVVVRGEDMKILGDERRCRRAQDVFMQLLELSKRGNVITEQNVNYALALMAEEKESAIVEIDRDCICHTINGKPVKPKTLGQKAYVDAIREKMIVFGMGPAGTGKTYLAMAMAITAFKNEEVGRIILTRPAIEAGEKLGFLPGDLQSKVDPYLRPLYDALYQIMGAESFQKNMEKGLIEVAPLAYMRGRTLDNAFIILDEAQNT
;
A
#
# COMPACT_ATOMS: atom_id res chain seq x y z
N GLN A 1 5.18 29.30 18.25
CA GLN A 1 4.62 30.07 17.12
C GLN A 1 5.64 30.12 16.00
N ARG A 2 5.47 29.31 14.95
CA ARG A 2 5.76 29.69 13.55
C ARG A 2 5.18 28.59 12.66
N GLN A 3 3.96 28.86 12.19
CA GLN A 3 3.40 28.23 11.02
C GLN A 3 4.26 28.60 9.81
N MET A 4 4.80 27.64 9.09
CA MET A 4 5.32 27.86 7.75
C MET A 4 4.30 27.32 6.74
N CYS A 5 3.46 28.23 6.24
CA CYS A 5 2.72 28.00 5.03
C CYS A 5 3.69 27.99 3.84
N ILE A 6 3.76 26.87 3.13
CA ILE A 6 4.36 26.85 1.80
C ILE A 6 3.29 27.34 0.84
N ARG A 7 3.48 28.54 0.36
CA ARG A 7 2.64 29.21 -0.63
C ARG A 7 3.19 28.88 -2.01
N ASP A 8 2.34 28.29 -2.82
CA ASP A 8 2.60 27.99 -4.22
C ASP A 8 3.05 29.24 -4.98
N ARG A 9 4.20 29.15 -5.64
CA ARG A 9 4.61 30.14 -6.64
C ARG A 9 4.09 29.66 -8.00
N ILE A 10 2.95 30.17 -8.39
CA ILE A 10 2.53 30.16 -9.78
C ILE A 10 3.29 31.27 -10.49
N SER A 11 4.28 30.91 -11.30
CA SER A 11 4.89 31.83 -12.25
C SER A 11 3.97 31.99 -13.45
N MET A 12 3.27 33.11 -13.50
CA MET A 12 2.46 33.53 -14.60
C MET A 12 3.38 34.16 -15.66
N ASN A 13 3.77 33.40 -16.68
CA ASN A 13 4.34 33.95 -17.90
C ASN A 13 3.20 34.15 -18.91
N VAL A 14 2.73 35.36 -18.99
CA VAL A 14 1.86 35.82 -20.06
C VAL A 14 2.73 36.11 -21.28
N ILE A 15 2.69 35.21 -22.29
CA ILE A 15 3.13 35.54 -23.64
C ILE A 15 1.87 35.68 -24.49
N LEU A 16 1.50 36.93 -24.73
CA LEU A 16 0.58 37.30 -25.80
C LEU A 16 1.30 37.12 -27.13
N CYS A 17 0.96 36.10 -27.87
CA CYS A 17 1.19 36.10 -29.31
C CYS A 17 0.01 35.42 -30.00
N GLY A 18 -0.76 36.23 -30.71
CA GLY A 18 -1.91 35.79 -31.48
C GLY A 18 -1.49 34.92 -32.67
N LYS A 19 -2.16 33.81 -32.81
CA LYS A 19 -2.67 33.28 -34.09
C LYS A 19 -3.71 32.22 -33.73
N LYS A 20 -4.96 32.44 -34.13
CA LYS A 20 -6.02 31.44 -34.13
C LYS A 20 -5.64 30.31 -35.09
N GLY A 21 -4.93 29.31 -34.59
CA GLY A 21 -4.86 28.02 -35.20
C GLY A 21 -5.96 27.15 -34.60
N ARG A 22 -7.00 26.80 -35.33
CA ARG A 22 -7.92 25.72 -34.99
C ARG A 22 -7.08 24.46 -34.83
N MET A 23 -6.79 24.10 -33.58
CA MET A 23 -6.31 22.74 -33.27
C MET A 23 -7.40 21.77 -33.70
N LYS A 24 -7.20 21.07 -34.81
CA LYS A 24 -7.99 19.90 -35.14
C LYS A 24 -7.70 18.90 -34.01
N MET A 25 -8.64 18.73 -33.08
CA MET A 25 -8.63 17.59 -32.19
C MET A 25 -8.85 16.36 -33.07
N SER A 26 -7.78 15.66 -33.39
CA SER A 26 -7.87 14.32 -34.00
C SER A 26 -8.41 13.39 -32.92
N LEU A 27 -9.69 13.06 -33.01
CA LEU A 27 -10.28 11.99 -32.21
C LEU A 27 -9.63 10.68 -32.66
N THR A 28 -8.84 10.09 -31.80
CA THR A 28 -8.24 8.78 -32.00
C THR A 28 -9.15 7.73 -31.36
N GLU A 29 -9.34 6.62 -32.07
CA GLU A 29 -10.01 5.42 -31.58
C GLU A 29 -8.96 4.36 -31.29
N VAL A 30 -8.98 3.81 -30.08
CA VAL A 30 -8.16 2.68 -29.65
C VAL A 30 -9.08 1.55 -29.26
N SER A 31 -8.86 0.36 -29.83
CA SER A 31 -9.65 -0.83 -29.53
C SER A 31 -8.92 -1.76 -28.60
N LEU A 32 -9.64 -2.37 -27.66
CA LEU A 32 -9.14 -3.38 -26.73
C LEU A 32 -10.19 -4.48 -26.59
N ASN A 33 -9.75 -5.73 -26.56
CA ASN A 33 -10.62 -6.87 -26.30
C ASN A 33 -10.52 -7.28 -24.82
N ILE A 34 -11.68 -7.38 -24.15
CA ILE A 34 -11.79 -7.85 -22.76
C ILE A 34 -12.71 -9.08 -22.75
N PRO A 35 -12.17 -10.27 -22.42
CA PRO A 35 -12.97 -11.48 -22.36
C PRO A 35 -14.14 -11.37 -21.39
N THR A 36 -15.27 -11.95 -21.72
CA THR A 36 -16.53 -11.86 -20.95
C THR A 36 -16.35 -12.24 -19.49
N ASP A 37 -15.53 -13.26 -19.20
CA ASP A 37 -15.25 -13.76 -17.84
C ASP A 37 -14.57 -12.71 -16.94
N HIS A 38 -13.91 -11.74 -17.52
CA HIS A 38 -13.19 -10.69 -16.79
C HIS A 38 -13.92 -9.35 -16.75
N MET A 39 -14.96 -9.16 -17.59
CA MET A 39 -15.66 -7.88 -17.71
C MET A 39 -16.20 -7.36 -16.38
N ALA A 40 -16.98 -8.21 -15.67
CA ALA A 40 -17.58 -7.82 -14.39
C ALA A 40 -16.53 -7.38 -13.36
N ASN A 41 -15.35 -8.01 -13.37
CA ASN A 41 -14.28 -7.69 -12.46
C ASN A 41 -13.54 -6.39 -12.87
N VAL A 42 -13.27 -6.20 -14.17
CA VAL A 42 -12.54 -5.04 -14.69
C VAL A 42 -13.42 -3.79 -14.73
N PHE A 43 -14.71 -3.92 -15.04
CA PHE A 43 -15.62 -2.77 -15.15
C PHE A 43 -16.23 -2.35 -13.80
N GLY A 44 -16.27 -3.29 -12.86
CA GLY A 44 -16.94 -3.12 -11.57
C GLY A 44 -18.46 -3.13 -11.68
N GLN A 45 -19.14 -3.15 -10.55
CA GLN A 45 -20.59 -3.09 -10.51
C GLN A 45 -21.11 -1.79 -11.15
N PHE A 46 -22.06 -1.88 -12.07
CA PHE A 46 -22.62 -0.73 -12.80
C PHE A 46 -21.59 0.13 -13.54
N ASP A 47 -20.51 -0.47 -14.04
CA ASP A 47 -19.44 0.20 -14.80
C ASP A 47 -18.75 1.34 -14.04
N VAL A 48 -18.71 1.23 -12.72
CA VAL A 48 -18.17 2.27 -11.83
C VAL A 48 -16.71 2.56 -12.16
N TYR A 49 -15.92 1.54 -12.52
CA TYR A 49 -14.50 1.71 -12.84
C TYR A 49 -14.31 2.32 -14.23
N ILE A 50 -15.12 1.95 -15.22
CA ILE A 50 -15.13 2.59 -16.54
C ILE A 50 -15.39 4.09 -16.37
N LYS A 51 -16.51 4.45 -15.71
CA LYS A 51 -16.90 5.84 -15.50
C LYS A 51 -15.82 6.66 -14.77
N LYS A 52 -15.11 6.03 -13.85
CA LYS A 52 -14.00 6.67 -13.13
C LYS A 52 -12.83 6.94 -14.05
N ILE A 53 -12.44 5.97 -14.88
CA ILE A 53 -11.34 6.10 -15.84
C ILE A 53 -11.68 7.17 -16.89
N GLU A 54 -12.91 7.15 -17.45
CA GLU A 54 -13.40 8.15 -18.39
C GLU A 54 -13.28 9.57 -17.84
N ARG A 55 -13.76 9.79 -16.61
CA ARG A 55 -13.70 11.11 -15.96
C ARG A 55 -12.28 11.57 -15.68
N THR A 56 -11.42 10.67 -15.22
CA THR A 56 -10.05 11.01 -14.83
C THR A 56 -9.15 11.30 -16.02
N LEU A 57 -9.27 10.49 -17.09
CA LEU A 57 -8.45 10.63 -18.30
C LEU A 57 -9.15 11.48 -19.39
N ASN A 58 -10.41 11.87 -19.18
CA ASN A 58 -11.22 12.61 -20.13
C ASN A 58 -11.26 11.92 -21.52
N VAL A 59 -11.67 10.65 -21.51
CA VAL A 59 -11.91 9.79 -22.66
C VAL A 59 -13.35 9.27 -22.62
N THR A 60 -13.84 8.73 -23.73
CA THR A 60 -15.14 8.05 -23.81
C THR A 60 -14.89 6.58 -24.11
N VAL A 61 -15.52 5.70 -23.35
CA VAL A 61 -15.41 4.24 -23.52
C VAL A 61 -16.72 3.68 -24.03
N VAL A 62 -16.69 2.94 -25.11
CA VAL A 62 -17.85 2.26 -25.69
C VAL A 62 -17.58 0.75 -25.70
N VAL A 63 -18.42 -0.01 -25.01
CA VAL A 63 -18.31 -1.47 -24.91
C VAL A 63 -19.39 -2.12 -25.79
N ARG A 64 -19.00 -3.08 -26.64
CA ARG A 64 -19.89 -3.89 -27.45
C ARG A 64 -19.43 -5.36 -27.42
N GLY A 65 -20.10 -6.17 -26.61
CA GLY A 65 -19.63 -7.53 -26.36
C GLY A 65 -18.24 -7.47 -25.73
N GLU A 66 -17.30 -8.22 -26.23
CA GLU A 66 -15.90 -8.23 -25.76
C GLU A 66 -15.05 -7.07 -26.30
N ASP A 67 -15.54 -6.37 -27.31
CA ASP A 67 -14.83 -5.25 -27.91
C ASP A 67 -15.11 -3.95 -27.15
N MET A 68 -14.05 -3.35 -26.66
CA MET A 68 -14.05 -2.05 -26.03
C MET A 68 -13.32 -1.04 -26.91
N LYS A 69 -13.95 0.11 -27.18
CA LYS A 69 -13.40 1.23 -27.92
C LYS A 69 -13.22 2.43 -27.02
N ILE A 70 -12.05 3.03 -27.06
CA ILE A 70 -11.67 4.21 -26.30
C ILE A 70 -11.52 5.36 -27.28
N LEU A 71 -12.27 6.43 -27.07
CA LEU A 71 -12.34 7.59 -27.94
C LEU A 71 -11.84 8.83 -27.22
N GLY A 72 -10.95 9.59 -27.85
CA GLY A 72 -10.42 10.82 -27.26
C GLY A 72 -9.13 11.31 -27.91
N ASP A 73 -8.35 12.07 -27.14
CA ASP A 73 -6.99 12.44 -27.53
C ASP A 73 -6.05 11.22 -27.52
N GLU A 74 -5.16 11.12 -28.49
CA GLU A 74 -4.27 9.96 -28.67
C GLU A 74 -3.51 9.56 -27.39
N ARG A 75 -2.89 10.51 -26.70
CA ARG A 75 -2.17 10.27 -25.45
C ARG A 75 -3.08 9.74 -24.35
N ARG A 76 -4.27 10.30 -24.25
CA ARG A 76 -5.26 9.91 -23.22
C ARG A 76 -5.84 8.54 -23.51
N CYS A 77 -6.11 8.23 -24.78
CA CYS A 77 -6.58 6.91 -25.20
C CYS A 77 -5.54 5.83 -24.92
N ARG A 78 -4.26 6.06 -25.22
CA ARG A 78 -3.18 5.13 -24.88
C ARG A 78 -3.08 4.89 -23.36
N ARG A 79 -3.08 5.96 -22.56
CA ARG A 79 -3.10 5.83 -21.09
C ARG A 79 -4.30 5.04 -20.56
N ALA A 80 -5.48 5.27 -21.10
CA ALA A 80 -6.67 4.52 -20.74
C ALA A 80 -6.55 3.04 -21.15
N GLN A 81 -6.01 2.75 -22.34
CA GLN A 81 -5.71 1.40 -22.78
C GLN A 81 -4.77 0.69 -21.80
N ASP A 82 -3.67 1.32 -21.39
CA ASP A 82 -2.70 0.77 -20.47
C ASP A 82 -3.31 0.47 -19.10
N VAL A 83 -4.16 1.36 -18.58
CA VAL A 83 -4.92 1.12 -17.35
C VAL A 83 -5.81 -0.11 -17.48
N PHE A 84 -6.60 -0.24 -18.56
CA PHE A 84 -7.47 -1.40 -18.76
C PHE A 84 -6.67 -2.69 -18.95
N MET A 85 -5.54 -2.64 -19.66
CA MET A 85 -4.65 -3.79 -19.83
C MET A 85 -4.09 -4.28 -18.49
N GLN A 86 -3.67 -3.37 -17.63
CA GLN A 86 -3.17 -3.71 -16.29
C GLN A 86 -4.26 -4.32 -15.40
N LEU A 87 -5.47 -3.75 -15.41
CA LEU A 87 -6.60 -4.31 -14.68
C LEU A 87 -7.00 -5.69 -15.20
N LEU A 88 -6.98 -5.88 -16.52
CA LEU A 88 -7.24 -7.18 -17.14
C LEU A 88 -6.20 -8.22 -16.73
N GLU A 89 -4.92 -7.85 -16.71
CA GLU A 89 -3.84 -8.74 -16.30
C GLU A 89 -3.99 -9.16 -14.81
N LEU A 90 -4.35 -8.23 -13.93
CA LEU A 90 -4.68 -8.55 -12.54
C LEU A 90 -5.88 -9.50 -12.43
N SER A 91 -6.92 -9.28 -13.23
CA SER A 91 -8.11 -10.14 -13.26
C SER A 91 -7.79 -11.55 -13.77
N LYS A 92 -6.97 -11.69 -14.81
CA LYS A 92 -6.49 -12.98 -15.32
C LYS A 92 -5.71 -13.80 -14.29
N ARG A 93 -5.08 -13.13 -13.34
CA ARG A 93 -4.37 -13.77 -12.21
C ARG A 93 -5.30 -14.14 -11.05
N GLY A 94 -6.60 -13.98 -11.21
CA GLY A 94 -7.59 -14.30 -10.17
C GLY A 94 -7.74 -13.24 -9.08
N ASN A 95 -7.17 -12.04 -9.27
CA ASN A 95 -7.37 -10.95 -8.30
C ASN A 95 -8.74 -10.30 -8.50
N VAL A 96 -9.41 -10.00 -7.38
CA VAL A 96 -10.61 -9.14 -7.39
C VAL A 96 -10.16 -7.69 -7.50
N ILE A 97 -10.61 -7.02 -8.57
CA ILE A 97 -10.32 -5.60 -8.77
C ILE A 97 -11.11 -4.76 -7.77
N THR A 98 -10.40 -3.89 -7.08
CA THR A 98 -10.96 -2.95 -6.12
C THR A 98 -10.80 -1.52 -6.64
N GLU A 99 -11.55 -0.58 -6.06
CA GLU A 99 -11.39 0.84 -6.37
C GLU A 99 -9.97 1.35 -6.09
N GLN A 100 -9.28 0.79 -5.09
CA GLN A 100 -7.89 1.08 -4.81
C GLN A 100 -6.96 0.69 -5.96
N ASN A 101 -7.19 -0.48 -6.60
CA ASN A 101 -6.41 -0.90 -7.77
C ASN A 101 -6.59 0.08 -8.94
N VAL A 102 -7.82 0.53 -9.19
CA VAL A 102 -8.12 1.50 -10.26
C VAL A 102 -7.45 2.86 -9.98
N ASN A 103 -7.59 3.38 -8.75
CA ASN A 103 -6.94 4.62 -8.36
C ASN A 103 -5.44 4.56 -8.51
N TYR A 104 -4.86 3.43 -8.14
CA TYR A 104 -3.43 3.21 -8.22
C TYR A 104 -2.95 3.11 -9.67
N ALA A 105 -3.68 2.38 -10.53
CA ALA A 105 -3.39 2.31 -11.95
C ALA A 105 -3.40 3.70 -12.60
N LEU A 106 -4.40 4.51 -12.29
CA LEU A 106 -4.50 5.89 -12.77
C LEU A 106 -3.35 6.79 -12.27
N ALA A 107 -2.93 6.63 -11.01
CA ALA A 107 -1.81 7.39 -10.45
C ALA A 107 -0.47 7.03 -11.12
N LEU A 108 -0.22 5.74 -11.40
CA LEU A 108 1.00 5.28 -12.07
C LEU A 108 1.13 5.81 -13.49
N MET A 109 0.01 5.94 -14.22
CA MET A 109 0.02 6.54 -15.54
C MET A 109 0.40 8.03 -15.53
N ALA A 110 0.17 8.72 -14.42
CA ALA A 110 0.64 10.09 -14.22
C ALA A 110 2.16 10.17 -14.04
N GLU A 111 2.80 9.11 -13.54
CA GLU A 111 4.25 9.03 -13.25
C GLU A 111 5.07 8.31 -14.33
N GLU A 112 4.47 7.90 -15.46
CA GLU A 112 5.12 7.16 -16.57
C GLU A 112 5.74 5.80 -16.15
N LYS A 113 5.18 5.14 -15.13
CA LYS A 113 5.67 3.84 -14.59
C LYS A 113 4.71 2.69 -14.93
N GLU A 114 4.60 2.36 -16.20
CA GLU A 114 3.56 1.48 -16.74
C GLU A 114 3.63 0.01 -16.30
N SER A 115 4.81 -0.56 -16.02
CA SER A 115 4.98 -2.00 -15.69
C SER A 115 4.85 -2.35 -14.21
N ALA A 116 4.78 -1.35 -13.34
CA ALA A 116 4.97 -1.54 -11.90
C ALA A 116 3.86 -2.35 -11.19
N ILE A 117 2.63 -2.32 -11.66
CA ILE A 117 1.51 -3.04 -10.99
C ILE A 117 1.70 -4.55 -11.08
N VAL A 118 2.12 -5.03 -12.25
CA VAL A 118 2.32 -6.45 -12.50
C VAL A 118 3.47 -7.02 -11.68
N GLU A 119 4.54 -6.25 -11.51
CA GLU A 119 5.68 -6.62 -10.68
C GLU A 119 5.34 -6.64 -9.20
N ILE A 120 4.58 -5.65 -8.74
CA ILE A 120 4.11 -5.56 -7.34
C ILE A 120 3.21 -6.74 -7.00
N ASP A 121 2.32 -7.14 -7.91
CA ASP A 121 1.39 -8.25 -7.65
C ASP A 121 2.09 -9.61 -7.55
N ARG A 122 3.26 -9.77 -8.16
CA ARG A 122 4.08 -11.00 -8.05
C ARG A 122 4.77 -11.15 -6.71
N ASP A 123 4.97 -10.04 -5.99
CA ASP A 123 5.75 -10.04 -4.75
C ASP A 123 4.89 -10.46 -3.55
N CYS A 124 4.75 -11.76 -3.36
CA CYS A 124 4.07 -12.30 -2.18
C CYS A 124 5.06 -12.47 -1.03
N ILE A 125 4.85 -11.74 0.06
CA ILE A 125 5.68 -11.81 1.28
C ILE A 125 5.36 -13.10 2.03
N CYS A 126 4.09 -13.33 2.33
CA CYS A 126 3.60 -14.52 3.03
C CYS A 126 2.09 -14.69 2.80
N HIS A 127 1.53 -15.73 3.40
CA HIS A 127 0.08 -15.93 3.45
C HIS A 127 -0.41 -15.81 4.90
N THR A 128 -1.58 -15.22 5.07
CA THR A 128 -2.29 -15.24 6.35
C THR A 128 -2.76 -16.66 6.66
N ILE A 129 -3.21 -16.92 7.90
CA ILE A 129 -3.80 -18.21 8.30
C ILE A 129 -4.98 -18.65 7.44
N ASN A 130 -5.69 -17.67 6.86
CA ASN A 130 -6.84 -17.89 5.96
C ASN A 130 -6.41 -18.06 4.49
N GLY A 131 -5.13 -18.24 4.20
CA GLY A 131 -4.59 -18.42 2.86
C GLY A 131 -4.57 -17.14 2.00
N LYS A 132 -4.90 -15.97 2.54
CA LYS A 132 -4.82 -14.72 1.78
C LYS A 132 -3.37 -14.28 1.62
N PRO A 133 -2.91 -13.96 0.39
CA PRO A 133 -1.55 -13.48 0.18
C PRO A 133 -1.37 -12.08 0.78
N VAL A 134 -0.27 -11.87 1.48
CA VAL A 134 0.21 -10.57 1.94
C VAL A 134 1.26 -10.08 0.96
N LYS A 135 0.95 -9.00 0.26
CA LYS A 135 1.81 -8.41 -0.77
C LYS A 135 1.73 -6.89 -0.76
N PRO A 136 2.76 -6.21 -1.26
CA PRO A 136 2.69 -4.78 -1.50
C PRO A 136 1.52 -4.46 -2.43
N LYS A 137 0.86 -3.33 -2.25
CA LYS A 137 -0.24 -2.86 -3.10
C LYS A 137 0.12 -1.57 -3.86
N THR A 138 1.24 -0.94 -3.49
CA THR A 138 1.71 0.32 -4.09
C THR A 138 3.21 0.27 -4.29
N LEU A 139 3.76 1.14 -5.16
CA LEU A 139 5.21 1.27 -5.35
C LEU A 139 5.93 1.64 -4.05
N GLY A 140 5.36 2.55 -3.26
CA GLY A 140 5.93 2.92 -1.96
C GLY A 140 5.99 1.73 -0.99
N GLN A 141 4.95 0.90 -0.96
CA GLN A 141 4.97 -0.35 -0.17
C GLN A 141 5.98 -1.35 -0.72
N LYS A 142 6.11 -1.49 -2.04
CA LYS A 142 7.11 -2.35 -2.68
C LYS A 142 8.53 -1.89 -2.31
N ALA A 143 8.82 -0.61 -2.49
CA ALA A 143 10.11 -0.03 -2.12
C ALA A 143 10.44 -0.22 -0.62
N TYR A 144 9.42 -0.12 0.25
CA TYR A 144 9.58 -0.39 1.69
C TYR A 144 9.91 -1.86 1.97
N VAL A 145 9.20 -2.79 1.35
CA VAL A 145 9.46 -4.23 1.49
C VAL A 145 10.84 -4.59 0.95
N ASP A 146 11.24 -4.05 -0.21
CA ASP A 146 12.56 -4.29 -0.78
C ASP A 146 13.67 -3.71 0.11
N ALA A 147 13.46 -2.51 0.67
CA ALA A 147 14.39 -1.94 1.63
C ALA A 147 14.57 -2.80 2.88
N ILE A 148 13.48 -3.40 3.41
CA ILE A 148 13.56 -4.33 4.55
C ILE A 148 14.36 -5.59 4.20
N ARG A 149 14.27 -6.08 2.96
CA ARG A 149 15.04 -7.26 2.52
C ARG A 149 16.54 -6.97 2.40
N GLU A 150 16.89 -5.75 1.99
CA GLU A 150 18.26 -5.43 1.63
C GLU A 150 19.04 -4.71 2.73
N LYS A 151 18.36 -3.98 3.61
CA LYS A 151 18.99 -3.07 4.56
C LYS A 151 18.81 -3.54 5.99
N MET A 152 19.85 -3.33 6.79
CA MET A 152 19.84 -3.67 8.22
C MET A 152 18.90 -2.75 9.02
N ILE A 153 18.80 -1.47 8.65
CA ILE A 153 17.95 -0.47 9.32
C ILE A 153 17.11 0.24 8.27
N VAL A 154 15.79 0.27 8.49
CA VAL A 154 14.82 0.90 7.59
C VAL A 154 13.89 1.82 8.38
N PHE A 155 13.71 3.04 7.92
CA PHE A 155 12.74 3.99 8.47
C PHE A 155 11.51 4.06 7.55
N GLY A 156 10.38 3.54 8.02
CA GLY A 156 9.11 3.60 7.32
C GLY A 156 8.33 4.86 7.67
N MET A 157 8.42 5.91 6.87
CA MET A 157 7.67 7.15 7.06
C MET A 157 6.47 7.22 6.11
N GLY A 158 5.34 7.75 6.60
CA GLY A 158 4.13 7.94 5.79
C GLY A 158 2.87 8.09 6.64
N PRO A 159 1.73 8.48 6.02
CA PRO A 159 0.46 8.66 6.71
C PRO A 159 -0.02 7.41 7.44
N ALA A 160 -0.92 7.59 8.41
CA ALA A 160 -1.61 6.47 9.05
C ALA A 160 -2.40 5.64 8.03
N GLY A 161 -2.58 4.34 8.32
CA GLY A 161 -3.34 3.44 7.45
C GLY A 161 -2.64 2.99 6.16
N THR A 162 -1.38 3.36 5.92
CA THR A 162 -0.61 2.94 4.72
C THR A 162 0.00 1.54 4.82
N GLY A 163 -0.22 0.81 5.93
CA GLY A 163 0.21 -0.57 6.10
C GLY A 163 1.67 -0.76 6.52
N LYS A 164 2.38 0.30 6.97
CA LYS A 164 3.79 0.23 7.38
C LYS A 164 4.05 -0.88 8.40
N THR A 165 3.37 -0.82 9.52
CA THR A 165 3.52 -1.79 10.63
C THR A 165 3.14 -3.20 10.20
N TYR A 166 2.03 -3.34 9.45
CA TYR A 166 1.56 -4.63 8.97
C TYR A 166 2.55 -5.32 8.02
N LEU A 167 3.13 -4.58 7.07
CA LEU A 167 4.13 -5.10 6.14
C LEU A 167 5.44 -5.44 6.87
N ALA A 168 5.88 -4.62 7.82
CA ALA A 168 7.05 -4.92 8.64
C ALA A 168 6.87 -6.22 9.43
N MET A 169 5.67 -6.44 10.02
CA MET A 169 5.36 -7.69 10.71
C MET A 169 5.32 -8.90 9.77
N ALA A 170 4.74 -8.75 8.57
CA ALA A 170 4.75 -9.82 7.58
C ALA A 170 6.18 -10.21 7.20
N MET A 171 7.07 -9.23 7.02
CA MET A 171 8.48 -9.45 6.76
C MET A 171 9.20 -10.12 7.93
N ALA A 172 8.95 -9.67 9.16
CA ALA A 172 9.53 -10.26 10.37
C ALA A 172 9.13 -11.74 10.55
N ILE A 173 7.84 -12.04 10.35
CA ILE A 173 7.32 -13.41 10.44
C ILE A 173 7.93 -14.29 9.34
N THR A 174 8.12 -13.74 8.14
CA THR A 174 8.75 -14.47 7.03
C THR A 174 10.21 -14.76 7.34
N ALA A 175 10.97 -13.77 7.78
CA ALA A 175 12.37 -13.94 8.19
C ALA A 175 12.51 -14.95 9.35
N PHE A 176 11.59 -14.91 10.31
CA PHE A 176 11.57 -15.86 11.43
C PHE A 176 11.25 -17.29 10.98
N LYS A 177 10.26 -17.47 10.08
CA LYS A 177 9.91 -18.79 9.52
C LYS A 177 11.03 -19.38 8.65
N ASN A 178 11.79 -18.51 7.98
CA ASN A 178 12.95 -18.92 7.16
C ASN A 178 14.22 -19.12 7.99
N GLU A 179 14.14 -18.98 9.33
CA GLU A 179 15.28 -19.10 10.24
C GLU A 179 16.40 -18.07 9.98
N GLU A 180 16.08 -16.96 9.28
CA GLU A 180 17.00 -15.84 9.05
C GLU A 180 17.28 -15.06 10.36
N VAL A 181 16.30 -15.09 11.29
CA VAL A 181 16.40 -14.52 12.63
C VAL A 181 15.86 -15.50 13.67
N GLY A 182 16.44 -15.48 14.86
CA GLY A 182 16.03 -16.39 15.95
C GLY A 182 14.82 -15.89 16.75
N ARG A 183 14.49 -14.61 16.66
CA ARG A 183 13.37 -14.00 17.41
C ARG A 183 12.83 -12.75 16.77
N ILE A 184 11.61 -12.39 17.15
CA ILE A 184 10.94 -11.17 16.74
C ILE A 184 10.71 -10.30 17.98
N ILE A 185 11.10 -9.04 17.95
CA ILE A 185 10.87 -8.08 19.02
C ILE A 185 10.04 -6.91 18.46
N LEU A 186 8.85 -6.76 19.02
CA LEU A 186 7.93 -5.68 18.70
C LEU A 186 7.90 -4.71 19.86
N THR A 187 8.24 -3.48 19.61
CA THR A 187 8.27 -2.46 20.64
C THR A 187 7.59 -1.18 20.18
N ARG A 188 6.95 -0.50 21.10
CA ARG A 188 6.28 0.77 20.89
C ARG A 188 6.51 1.67 22.10
N PRO A 189 6.67 2.98 21.94
CA PRO A 189 6.63 3.92 23.06
C PRO A 189 5.33 3.75 23.86
N ALA A 190 5.44 3.77 25.18
CA ALA A 190 4.29 3.57 26.08
C ALA A 190 3.32 4.76 26.13
N ILE A 191 3.72 5.90 25.56
CA ILE A 191 2.98 7.17 25.62
C ILE A 191 2.88 7.72 24.21
N GLU A 192 1.68 8.01 23.76
CA GLU A 192 1.46 8.81 22.55
C GLU A 192 1.63 10.30 22.86
N ALA A 193 2.05 11.10 21.87
CA ALA A 193 2.33 12.51 22.07
C ALA A 193 1.09 13.26 22.60
N GLY A 194 1.19 13.73 23.84
CA GLY A 194 0.12 14.49 24.53
C GLY A 194 -0.69 13.72 25.57
N GLU A 195 -0.52 12.41 25.70
CA GLU A 195 -1.21 11.62 26.72
C GLU A 195 -0.36 11.44 27.99
N LYS A 196 -1.02 11.50 29.15
CA LYS A 196 -0.40 11.23 30.45
C LYS A 196 -0.86 9.87 30.97
N LEU A 197 0.05 8.93 31.13
CA LEU A 197 -0.20 7.58 31.70
C LEU A 197 -0.92 7.59 33.08
N GLY A 198 -0.95 8.72 33.74
CA GLY A 198 -1.53 8.85 35.07
C GLY A 198 -3.06 8.70 35.19
N PHE A 199 -3.79 8.75 34.07
CA PHE A 199 -5.26 8.69 34.09
C PHE A 199 -5.84 7.26 33.89
N LEU A 200 -5.05 6.28 33.53
CA LEU A 200 -5.54 4.91 33.36
C LEU A 200 -5.38 4.14 34.70
N PRO A 201 -6.43 3.47 35.18
CA PRO A 201 -6.34 2.63 36.37
C PRO A 201 -5.56 1.34 36.05
N GLY A 202 -4.83 0.82 37.06
CA GLY A 202 -4.08 -0.44 36.92
C GLY A 202 -2.56 -0.28 36.98
N ASP A 203 -1.85 -1.40 36.88
CA ASP A 203 -0.39 -1.44 36.83
C ASP A 203 0.13 -0.93 35.46
N LEU A 204 1.43 -0.75 35.31
CA LEU A 204 2.04 -0.20 34.11
C LEU A 204 1.76 -1.10 32.89
N GLN A 205 1.71 -2.40 33.07
CA GLN A 205 1.50 -3.38 32.00
C GLN A 205 0.07 -3.32 31.47
N SER A 206 -0.94 -3.26 32.33
CA SER A 206 -2.35 -3.13 31.94
C SER A 206 -2.65 -1.78 31.27
N LYS A 207 -1.89 -0.73 31.60
CA LYS A 207 -2.01 0.60 30.95
C LYS A 207 -1.46 0.65 29.55
N VAL A 208 -0.46 -0.18 29.24
CA VAL A 208 0.21 -0.20 27.92
C VAL A 208 -0.42 -1.21 26.98
N ASP A 209 -1.07 -2.25 27.48
CA ASP A 209 -1.68 -3.32 26.68
C ASP A 209 -2.62 -2.83 25.56
N PRO A 210 -3.50 -1.83 25.77
CA PRO A 210 -4.34 -1.29 24.73
C PRO A 210 -3.56 -0.75 23.50
N TYR A 211 -2.40 -0.17 23.75
CA TYR A 211 -1.54 0.38 22.67
C TYR A 211 -0.81 -0.71 21.88
N LEU A 212 -0.68 -1.90 22.46
CA LEU A 212 -0.05 -3.05 21.80
C LEU A 212 -1.05 -3.93 21.03
N ARG A 213 -2.36 -3.76 21.24
CA ARG A 213 -3.40 -4.56 20.57
C ARG A 213 -3.30 -4.59 19.04
N PRO A 214 -3.06 -3.48 18.34
CA PRO A 214 -2.93 -3.52 16.88
C PRO A 214 -1.76 -4.42 16.41
N LEU A 215 -0.72 -4.56 17.23
CA LEU A 215 0.40 -5.45 16.97
C LEU A 215 -0.01 -6.91 17.13
N TYR A 216 -0.74 -7.23 18.18
CA TYR A 216 -1.28 -8.59 18.40
C TYR A 216 -2.23 -9.00 17.28
N ASP A 217 -3.15 -8.12 16.86
CA ASP A 217 -4.12 -8.41 15.80
C ASP A 217 -3.44 -8.79 14.48
N ALA A 218 -2.39 -8.08 14.10
CA ALA A 218 -1.62 -8.37 12.90
C ALA A 218 -0.87 -9.72 13.02
N LEU A 219 -0.28 -10.01 14.19
CA LEU A 219 0.39 -11.29 14.45
C LEU A 219 -0.60 -12.46 14.39
N TYR A 220 -1.77 -12.32 15.00
CA TYR A 220 -2.83 -13.33 14.95
C TYR A 220 -3.30 -13.59 13.52
N GLN A 221 -3.44 -12.54 12.73
CA GLN A 221 -3.90 -12.66 11.35
C GLN A 221 -2.90 -13.41 10.45
N ILE A 222 -1.59 -13.20 10.67
CA ILE A 222 -0.54 -13.75 9.81
C ILE A 222 -0.05 -15.12 10.32
N MET A 223 0.16 -15.26 11.62
CA MET A 223 0.76 -16.44 12.23
C MET A 223 -0.27 -17.41 12.84
N GLY A 224 -1.42 -16.91 13.25
CA GLY A 224 -2.43 -17.61 14.04
C GLY A 224 -2.19 -17.48 15.54
N ALA A 225 -3.28 -17.49 16.32
CA ALA A 225 -3.25 -17.26 17.75
C ALA A 225 -2.43 -18.33 18.49
N GLU A 226 -2.64 -19.60 18.18
CA GLU A 226 -1.95 -20.73 18.83
C GLU A 226 -0.43 -20.70 18.59
N SER A 227 -0.01 -20.51 17.33
CA SER A 227 1.40 -20.42 16.97
C SER A 227 2.07 -19.22 17.62
N PHE A 228 1.39 -18.07 17.63
CA PHE A 228 1.88 -16.86 18.27
C PHE A 228 2.07 -17.07 19.77
N GLN A 229 1.07 -17.58 20.47
CA GLN A 229 1.13 -17.80 21.92
C GLN A 229 2.27 -18.77 22.29
N LYS A 230 2.40 -19.87 21.56
CA LYS A 230 3.50 -20.83 21.75
C LYS A 230 4.88 -20.19 21.58
N ASN A 231 5.06 -19.28 20.61
CA ASN A 231 6.32 -18.60 20.40
C ASN A 231 6.58 -17.50 21.45
N MET A 232 5.53 -16.84 21.95
CA MET A 232 5.65 -15.91 23.09
C MET A 232 6.08 -16.63 24.38
N GLU A 233 5.47 -17.78 24.70
CA GLU A 233 5.84 -18.58 25.88
C GLU A 233 7.29 -19.05 25.82
N LYS A 234 7.82 -19.30 24.63
CA LYS A 234 9.21 -19.66 24.39
C LYS A 234 10.18 -18.47 24.37
N GLY A 235 9.66 -17.22 24.46
CA GLY A 235 10.45 -16.01 24.33
C GLY A 235 11.02 -15.74 22.92
N LEU A 236 10.49 -16.42 21.91
CA LEU A 236 10.88 -16.22 20.50
C LEU A 236 10.17 -15.04 19.86
N ILE A 237 9.02 -14.67 20.38
CA ILE A 237 8.31 -13.43 20.01
C ILE A 237 8.07 -12.64 21.29
N GLU A 238 8.47 -11.39 21.29
CA GLU A 238 8.28 -10.48 22.41
C GLU A 238 7.57 -9.21 21.94
N VAL A 239 6.52 -8.82 22.65
CA VAL A 239 5.80 -7.56 22.43
C VAL A 239 5.87 -6.78 23.74
N ALA A 240 6.59 -5.67 23.76
CA ALA A 240 6.82 -4.91 24.98
C ALA A 240 7.00 -3.41 24.71
N PRO A 241 6.70 -2.57 25.72
CA PRO A 241 6.99 -1.14 25.65
C PRO A 241 8.47 -0.86 25.46
N LEU A 242 8.80 0.20 24.74
CA LEU A 242 10.19 0.59 24.48
C LEU A 242 11.00 0.80 25.77
N ALA A 243 10.37 1.27 26.84
CA ALA A 243 11.01 1.45 28.15
C ALA A 243 11.64 0.16 28.70
N TYR A 244 11.10 -1.02 28.36
CA TYR A 244 11.61 -2.32 28.81
C TYR A 244 12.81 -2.82 27.99
N MET A 245 13.16 -2.12 26.92
CA MET A 245 14.31 -2.44 26.07
C MET A 245 15.61 -1.82 26.57
N ARG A 246 15.53 -0.92 27.57
CA ARG A 246 16.70 -0.22 28.09
C ARG A 246 17.73 -1.18 28.71
N GLY A 247 18.97 -1.06 28.27
CA GLY A 247 20.10 -1.86 28.78
C GLY A 247 20.12 -3.30 28.25
N ARG A 248 19.29 -3.66 27.28
CA ARG A 248 19.25 -4.99 26.69
C ARG A 248 20.04 -5.04 25.39
N THR A 249 20.70 -6.14 25.15
CA THR A 249 21.29 -6.51 23.86
C THR A 249 20.35 -7.47 23.15
N LEU A 250 19.93 -7.09 21.94
CA LEU A 250 18.89 -7.79 21.19
C LEU A 250 19.51 -8.50 19.97
N ASP A 251 20.28 -9.57 20.25
CA ASP A 251 20.99 -10.32 19.21
C ASP A 251 20.05 -11.24 18.43
N ASN A 252 20.42 -11.49 17.17
CA ASN A 252 19.73 -12.41 16.26
C ASN A 252 18.20 -12.18 16.23
N ALA A 253 17.80 -10.92 16.17
CA ALA A 253 16.40 -10.51 16.28
C ALA A 253 15.96 -9.61 15.13
N PHE A 254 14.73 -9.80 14.66
CA PHE A 254 14.04 -8.82 13.84
C PHE A 254 13.30 -7.86 14.78
N ILE A 255 13.69 -6.60 14.78
CA ILE A 255 13.17 -5.59 15.70
C ILE A 255 12.27 -4.63 14.96
N ILE A 256 11.05 -4.43 15.45
CA ILE A 256 10.13 -3.42 14.94
C ILE A 256 9.85 -2.42 16.04
N LEU A 257 10.24 -1.16 15.81
CA LEU A 257 9.85 -0.03 16.64
C LEU A 257 8.69 0.70 15.95
N ASP A 258 7.49 0.46 16.45
CA ASP A 258 6.27 1.12 15.95
C ASP A 258 6.09 2.48 16.63
N GLU A 259 5.48 3.45 15.91
CA GLU A 259 5.25 4.83 16.39
C GLU A 259 6.53 5.50 16.93
N ALA A 260 7.66 5.29 16.24
CA ALA A 260 8.99 5.75 16.66
C ALA A 260 9.10 7.28 16.86
N GLN A 261 8.20 8.06 16.27
CA GLN A 261 8.16 9.52 16.45
C GLN A 261 7.79 9.95 17.87
N ASN A 262 7.29 9.03 18.70
CA ASN A 262 6.91 9.28 20.09
C ASN A 262 8.02 8.90 21.10
N THR A 263 9.26 8.72 20.61
CA THR A 263 10.43 8.41 21.44
C THR A 263 11.13 9.66 21.95
#